data_c3eede888e553e6c1a86f10afc6968da
#
_entry.id   c3eede888e553e6c1a86f10afc6968da
#
_cell.length_a   1.000
_cell.length_b   1.000
_cell.length_c   1.000
_cell.angle_alpha   90.00
_cell.angle_beta   90.00
_cell.angle_gamma   90.00
#
_symmetry.space_group_name_H-M   'P 1'
#
loop_
_entity.id
_entity.type
_entity.pdbx_description
1 polymer ?
#
loop_
_entity_poly.entity_id
_entity_poly.type
_entity_poly.pdbx_seq_one_letter_code
_entity_poly.pdbx_strand_id
1 'polypeptide(L)'
;MEKNLYIDASHPNETRVVLKSGENIEDYEYEGLKNNLIKNNIYLGKVSRIEPSLQAAFVDFGRERHGFLSFNDIQSDYYQIPKADLERIKEEEEKAREELSREVEAKEEENIAEGKLEIDDPIEKISEEQIEEDSNNKENIAEKENLDDGKEKKKEHRFKFKRYKIQEVIKPNQVILVQVIKDERGQKGAALSTFISIAGKYIVLMPNTPKGGGISRKIFNPADRKKIRSILNEIEIPKEMGLIVRTAGSNKTKNEINSDLETLINSWSQIKENAINSIAPSLIHQESEIIKRTLRDMFDENTQNIIVEGNEGYKKAQSFMKTMMPSNVKKVKKYRGKIPLFIQENIEQKLNQIFDSEIKLKSGGYLVINPTEALVSIDINSGSSIKGKNVESTALDTNIEAAEEIARQIKIRDLSGLIIIDFIDMNIRKNNYQVENVFKTAIKKDRARIQVGKISPFVSTLTTAKSVTSSVPLTSPINCLPSFKVTVTLSALLTT
;
A
#
# COMPACT_ATOMS: atom_id res chain seq x y z
N MET A 1 3.72 27.04 -2.28
CA MET A 1 3.39 26.87 -3.72
C MET A 1 1.92 26.53 -3.82
N GLU A 2 1.22 27.06 -4.81
CA GLU A 2 -0.20 26.78 -5.03
C GLU A 2 -0.38 25.32 -5.47
N LYS A 3 -1.24 24.58 -4.79
CA LYS A 3 -1.54 23.18 -5.09
C LYS A 3 -2.96 23.11 -5.63
N ASN A 4 -3.12 22.59 -6.84
CA ASN A 4 -4.40 22.47 -7.51
C ASN A 4 -4.61 21.05 -8.06
N LEU A 5 -5.86 20.60 -8.02
CA LEU A 5 -6.28 19.33 -8.60
C LEU A 5 -7.02 19.58 -9.91
N TYR A 6 -6.55 18.96 -10.97
CA TYR A 6 -7.12 19.06 -12.31
C TYR A 6 -7.73 17.75 -12.72
N ILE A 7 -8.99 17.76 -13.15
CA ILE A 7 -9.74 16.58 -13.54
C ILE A 7 -10.25 16.79 -14.96
N ASP A 8 -9.77 15.95 -15.87
CA ASP A 8 -10.27 15.86 -17.23
C ASP A 8 -11.22 14.65 -17.34
N ALA A 9 -12.51 14.94 -17.44
CA ALA A 9 -13.59 14.01 -17.66
C ALA A 9 -14.45 14.45 -18.87
N SER A 10 -13.76 14.97 -19.90
CA SER A 10 -14.38 15.41 -21.16
C SER A 10 -14.86 14.21 -21.99
N HIS A 11 -14.15 13.09 -21.91
CA HIS A 11 -14.51 11.84 -22.59
C HIS A 11 -15.31 10.90 -21.67
N PRO A 12 -16.40 10.29 -22.16
CA PRO A 12 -17.26 9.42 -21.33
C PRO A 12 -16.56 8.15 -20.85
N ASN A 13 -15.50 7.73 -21.53
CA ASN A 13 -14.82 6.47 -21.31
C ASN A 13 -13.41 6.61 -20.73
N GLU A 14 -13.00 7.84 -20.45
CA GLU A 14 -11.67 8.15 -20.00
C GLU A 14 -11.71 9.31 -19.01
N THR A 15 -11.08 9.13 -17.87
CA THR A 15 -10.91 10.20 -16.90
C THR A 15 -9.47 10.26 -16.44
N ARG A 16 -8.89 11.45 -16.46
CA ARG A 16 -7.53 11.71 -16.04
C ARG A 16 -7.53 12.72 -14.90
N VAL A 17 -6.74 12.46 -13.87
CA VAL A 17 -6.64 13.35 -12.71
C VAL A 17 -5.18 13.64 -12.42
N VAL A 18 -4.86 14.92 -12.26
CA VAL A 18 -3.50 15.41 -11.98
C VAL A 18 -3.52 16.33 -10.77
N LEU A 19 -2.63 16.05 -9.83
CA LEU A 19 -2.30 16.95 -8.74
C LEU A 19 -1.04 17.74 -9.09
N LYS A 20 -1.17 19.06 -9.25
CA LYS A 20 -0.07 19.97 -9.65
C LYS A 20 0.24 20.93 -8.51
N SER A 21 1.53 21.07 -8.18
CA SER A 21 2.04 22.05 -7.21
C SER A 21 3.01 22.99 -7.91
N GLY A 22 2.59 24.23 -8.12
CA GLY A 22 3.30 25.17 -8.99
C GLY A 22 3.47 24.60 -10.39
N GLU A 23 4.72 24.39 -10.82
CA GLU A 23 5.03 23.84 -12.14
C GLU A 23 5.15 22.29 -12.14
N ASN A 24 5.20 21.63 -11.00
CA ASN A 24 5.48 20.20 -10.92
C ASN A 24 4.19 19.38 -10.76
N ILE A 25 4.13 18.24 -11.46
CA ILE A 25 3.13 17.22 -11.22
C ILE A 25 3.58 16.41 -9.99
N GLU A 26 2.72 16.32 -8.97
CA GLU A 26 2.96 15.54 -7.76
C GLU A 26 2.31 14.15 -7.80
N ASP A 27 1.19 14.03 -8.51
CA ASP A 27 0.45 12.78 -8.60
C ASP A 27 -0.39 12.74 -9.87
N TYR A 28 -0.59 11.56 -10.44
CA TYR A 28 -1.36 11.34 -11.65
C TYR A 28 -2.13 10.02 -11.54
N GLU A 29 -3.41 10.04 -11.84
CA GLU A 29 -4.23 8.83 -11.97
C GLU A 29 -5.02 8.85 -13.28
N TYR A 30 -5.19 7.67 -13.85
CA TYR A 30 -5.89 7.44 -15.12
C TYR A 30 -6.86 6.28 -14.98
N GLU A 31 -8.05 6.44 -15.53
CA GLU A 31 -9.04 5.39 -15.67
C GLU A 31 -9.59 5.40 -17.09
N GLY A 32 -9.54 4.25 -17.77
CA GLY A 32 -10.06 4.07 -19.11
C GLY A 32 -10.80 2.73 -19.22
N LEU A 33 -11.60 2.55 -20.28
CA LEU A 33 -12.42 1.33 -20.49
C LEU A 33 -11.64 0.02 -20.39
N LYS A 34 -10.37 0.01 -20.82
CA LYS A 34 -9.52 -1.20 -20.80
C LYS A 34 -8.85 -1.43 -19.45
N ASN A 35 -8.81 -0.43 -18.58
CA ASN A 35 -8.10 -0.43 -17.30
C ASN A 35 -9.08 -0.27 -16.13
N ASN A 36 -10.21 -0.97 -16.17
CA ASN A 36 -11.12 -1.03 -15.03
C ASN A 36 -10.46 -1.84 -13.90
N LEU A 37 -9.87 -1.13 -12.96
CA LEU A 37 -9.34 -1.72 -11.73
C LEU A 37 -10.48 -2.34 -10.94
N ILE A 38 -10.39 -3.63 -10.67
CA ILE A 38 -11.37 -4.35 -9.84
C ILE A 38 -10.97 -4.42 -8.38
N LYS A 39 -9.77 -3.97 -8.05
CA LYS A 39 -9.26 -3.95 -6.68
C LYS A 39 -10.22 -3.23 -5.75
N ASN A 40 -10.43 -3.80 -4.58
CA ASN A 40 -11.36 -3.37 -3.53
C ASN A 40 -12.85 -3.49 -3.88
N ASN A 41 -13.23 -3.89 -5.09
CA ASN A 41 -14.63 -4.19 -5.40
C ASN A 41 -15.09 -5.38 -4.57
N ILE A 42 -16.37 -5.36 -4.18
CA ILE A 42 -17.02 -6.41 -3.39
C ILE A 42 -18.01 -7.15 -4.28
N TYR A 43 -17.88 -8.46 -4.31
CA TYR A 43 -18.72 -9.36 -5.11
C TYR A 43 -19.39 -10.39 -4.22
N LEU A 44 -20.57 -10.80 -4.61
CA LEU A 44 -21.17 -12.03 -4.14
C LEU A 44 -20.67 -13.14 -5.07
N GLY A 45 -19.80 -14.01 -4.55
CA GLY A 45 -19.18 -15.08 -5.31
C GLY A 45 -19.70 -16.45 -4.92
N LYS A 46 -19.46 -17.43 -5.76
CA LYS A 46 -19.81 -18.84 -5.54
C LYS A 46 -18.54 -19.68 -5.57
N VAL A 47 -18.31 -20.48 -4.53
CA VAL A 47 -17.18 -21.40 -4.49
C VAL A 47 -17.31 -22.42 -5.62
N SER A 48 -16.38 -22.40 -6.56
CA SER A 48 -16.36 -23.30 -7.71
C SER A 48 -15.70 -24.64 -7.36
N ARG A 49 -14.46 -24.58 -6.84
CA ARG A 49 -13.71 -25.75 -6.43
C ARG A 49 -12.81 -25.44 -5.24
N ILE A 50 -12.47 -26.48 -4.50
CA ILE A 50 -11.54 -26.41 -3.38
C ILE A 50 -10.29 -27.19 -3.76
N GLU A 51 -9.11 -26.60 -3.49
CA GLU A 51 -7.83 -27.23 -3.74
C GLU A 51 -7.11 -27.48 -2.39
N PRO A 52 -7.22 -28.72 -1.86
CA PRO A 52 -6.66 -29.02 -0.55
C PRO A 52 -5.13 -28.90 -0.47
N SER A 53 -4.44 -29.16 -1.58
CA SER A 53 -2.97 -29.04 -1.66
C SER A 53 -2.47 -27.62 -1.44
N LEU A 54 -3.25 -26.62 -1.88
CA LEU A 54 -2.96 -25.22 -1.73
C LEU A 54 -3.64 -24.57 -0.51
N GLN A 55 -4.46 -25.33 0.23
CA GLN A 55 -5.33 -24.79 1.28
C GLN A 55 -6.08 -23.53 0.78
N ALA A 56 -6.70 -23.61 -0.40
CA ALA A 56 -7.36 -22.50 -1.06
C ALA A 56 -8.65 -22.94 -1.77
N ALA A 57 -9.55 -21.99 -1.98
CA ALA A 57 -10.74 -22.15 -2.79
C ALA A 57 -10.66 -21.25 -4.03
N PHE A 58 -11.23 -21.73 -5.12
CA PHE A 58 -11.45 -20.94 -6.33
C PHE A 58 -12.92 -20.51 -6.36
N VAL A 59 -13.13 -19.19 -6.51
CA VAL A 59 -14.45 -18.56 -6.42
C VAL A 59 -14.81 -17.97 -7.77
N ASP A 60 -15.97 -18.34 -8.27
CA ASP A 60 -16.63 -17.66 -9.38
C ASP A 60 -17.27 -16.36 -8.84
N PHE A 61 -16.81 -15.23 -9.31
CA PHE A 61 -17.31 -13.91 -8.92
C PHE A 61 -17.80 -13.08 -10.12
N GLY A 62 -18.10 -13.80 -11.24
CA GLY A 62 -18.70 -13.20 -12.44
C GLY A 62 -17.68 -12.64 -13.45
N ARG A 63 -16.42 -13.10 -13.36
CA ARG A 63 -15.36 -12.81 -14.33
C ARG A 63 -14.96 -14.07 -15.09
N GLU A 64 -14.25 -13.90 -16.21
CA GLU A 64 -13.75 -15.03 -17.01
C GLU A 64 -12.88 -16.00 -16.20
N ARG A 65 -12.12 -15.45 -15.24
CA ARG A 65 -11.23 -16.24 -14.38
C ARG A 65 -11.74 -16.27 -12.96
N HIS A 66 -11.71 -17.46 -12.37
CA HIS A 66 -12.04 -17.61 -10.96
C HIS A 66 -10.99 -16.96 -10.09
N GLY A 67 -11.44 -16.30 -9.03
CA GLY A 67 -10.57 -15.71 -8.03
C GLY A 67 -10.00 -16.74 -7.06
N PHE A 68 -8.80 -16.48 -6.57
CA PHE A 68 -8.09 -17.29 -5.58
C PHE A 68 -8.41 -16.77 -4.17
N LEU A 69 -8.90 -17.65 -3.32
CA LEU A 69 -9.24 -17.37 -1.92
C LEU A 69 -8.45 -18.31 -1.01
N SER A 70 -7.46 -17.78 -0.29
CA SER A 70 -6.67 -18.54 0.66
C SER A 70 -7.49 -18.88 1.90
N PHE A 71 -7.20 -20.01 2.56
CA PHE A 71 -7.86 -20.38 3.81
C PHE A 71 -7.73 -19.31 4.91
N ASN A 72 -6.59 -18.65 4.98
CA ASN A 72 -6.36 -17.58 5.96
C ASN A 72 -7.21 -16.32 5.68
N ASP A 73 -7.70 -16.16 4.45
CA ASP A 73 -8.54 -15.04 4.03
C ASP A 73 -10.04 -15.35 4.15
N ILE A 74 -10.40 -16.48 4.76
CA ILE A 74 -11.79 -16.89 4.98
C ILE A 74 -12.16 -16.65 6.45
N GLN A 75 -13.17 -15.83 6.67
CA GLN A 75 -13.72 -15.55 7.99
C GLN A 75 -14.43 -16.77 8.56
N SER A 76 -14.31 -16.98 9.87
CA SER A 76 -14.90 -18.11 10.59
C SER A 76 -16.43 -18.20 10.48
N ASP A 77 -17.13 -17.10 10.20
CA ASP A 77 -18.58 -17.08 10.00
C ASP A 77 -19.05 -17.92 8.78
N TYR A 78 -18.18 -18.14 7.80
CA TYR A 78 -18.46 -18.94 6.63
C TYR A 78 -18.20 -20.45 6.85
N TYR A 79 -17.65 -20.84 8.01
CA TYR A 79 -17.33 -22.23 8.29
C TYR A 79 -18.59 -23.06 8.57
N GLN A 80 -18.74 -24.15 7.84
CA GLN A 80 -19.83 -25.10 8.01
C GLN A 80 -19.43 -26.21 9.00
N ILE A 81 -19.24 -25.83 10.26
CA ILE A 81 -18.87 -26.71 11.37
C ILE A 81 -19.93 -26.65 12.48
N PRO A 82 -19.92 -27.60 13.46
CA PRO A 82 -20.83 -27.56 14.61
C PRO A 82 -20.73 -26.21 15.36
N LYS A 83 -21.89 -25.73 15.83
CA LYS A 83 -21.96 -24.41 16.50
C LYS A 83 -21.03 -24.31 17.71
N ALA A 84 -20.90 -25.37 18.50
CA ALA A 84 -20.02 -25.40 19.67
C ALA A 84 -18.53 -25.21 19.31
N ASP A 85 -18.10 -25.77 18.18
CA ASP A 85 -16.72 -25.56 17.68
C ASP A 85 -16.53 -24.17 17.09
N LEU A 86 -17.56 -23.62 16.42
CA LEU A 86 -17.53 -22.26 15.89
C LEU A 86 -17.40 -21.21 17.01
N GLU A 87 -18.20 -21.36 18.08
CA GLU A 87 -18.14 -20.47 19.25
C GLU A 87 -16.75 -20.53 19.92
N ARG A 88 -16.21 -21.73 20.06
CA ARG A 88 -14.87 -21.93 20.61
C ARG A 88 -13.77 -21.31 19.76
N ILE A 89 -13.85 -21.42 18.43
CA ILE A 89 -12.90 -20.78 17.52
C ILE A 89 -12.99 -19.26 17.66
N LYS A 90 -14.19 -18.69 17.72
CA LYS A 90 -14.40 -17.25 17.91
C LYS A 90 -13.84 -16.73 19.23
N GLU A 91 -14.02 -17.48 20.32
CA GLU A 91 -13.43 -17.12 21.62
C GLU A 91 -11.90 -17.19 21.60
N GLU A 92 -11.33 -18.22 20.97
CA GLU A 92 -9.88 -18.34 20.81
C GLU A 92 -9.31 -17.21 19.94
N GLU A 93 -9.97 -16.86 18.83
CA GLU A 93 -9.61 -15.72 17.98
C GLU A 93 -9.69 -14.39 18.73
N GLU A 94 -10.70 -14.19 19.57
CA GLU A 94 -10.85 -12.97 20.36
C GLU A 94 -9.73 -12.85 21.41
N LYS A 95 -9.42 -13.92 22.12
CA LYS A 95 -8.32 -13.94 23.10
C LYS A 95 -6.96 -13.66 22.46
N ALA A 96 -6.68 -14.32 21.34
CA ALA A 96 -5.43 -14.11 20.62
C ALA A 96 -5.26 -12.67 20.11
N ARG A 97 -6.36 -12.05 19.66
CA ARG A 97 -6.35 -10.65 19.24
C ARG A 97 -6.14 -9.68 20.41
N GLU A 98 -6.72 -9.97 21.57
CA GLU A 98 -6.48 -9.15 22.76
C GLU A 98 -5.03 -9.23 23.23
N GLU A 99 -4.44 -10.43 23.21
CA GLU A 99 -3.03 -10.63 23.52
C GLU A 99 -2.12 -9.87 22.56
N LEU A 100 -2.34 -10.00 21.24
CA LEU A 100 -1.61 -9.25 20.23
C LEU A 100 -1.74 -7.72 20.37
N SER A 101 -2.95 -7.24 20.67
CA SER A 101 -3.18 -5.81 20.90
C SER A 101 -2.36 -5.30 22.07
N ARG A 102 -2.32 -6.04 23.18
CA ARG A 102 -1.53 -5.71 24.37
C ARG A 102 -0.02 -5.77 24.10
N GLU A 103 0.45 -6.76 23.34
CA GLU A 103 1.86 -6.84 22.97
C GLU A 103 2.30 -5.70 22.07
N VAL A 104 1.46 -5.31 21.09
CA VAL A 104 1.72 -4.15 20.22
C VAL A 104 1.77 -2.86 21.02
N GLU A 105 0.81 -2.67 21.94
CA GLU A 105 0.79 -1.49 22.82
C GLU A 105 2.04 -1.42 23.72
N ALA A 106 2.43 -2.54 24.32
CA ALA A 106 3.62 -2.60 25.18
C ALA A 106 4.92 -2.30 24.39
N LYS A 107 5.07 -2.87 23.18
CA LYS A 107 6.21 -2.59 22.30
C LYS A 107 6.23 -1.16 21.77
N GLU A 108 5.06 -0.56 21.50
CA GLU A 108 4.97 0.85 21.13
C GLU A 108 5.43 1.77 22.29
N GLU A 109 5.05 1.46 23.52
CA GLU A 109 5.47 2.21 24.70
C GLU A 109 6.98 2.08 24.95
N GLU A 110 7.54 0.88 24.77
CA GLU A 110 8.97 0.62 24.93
C GLU A 110 9.81 1.34 23.85
N ASN A 111 9.37 1.30 22.58
CA ASN A 111 10.02 2.01 21.48
C ASN A 111 9.95 3.55 21.62
N ILE A 112 8.86 4.06 22.20
CA ILE A 112 8.73 5.50 22.52
C ILE A 112 9.69 5.89 23.65
N ALA A 113 9.85 5.03 24.66
CA ALA A 113 10.75 5.27 25.79
C ALA A 113 12.23 5.23 25.36
N GLU A 114 12.60 4.36 24.42
CA GLU A 114 13.96 4.22 23.91
C GLU A 114 14.32 5.21 22.78
N GLY A 115 13.39 6.02 22.28
CA GLY A 115 13.61 6.95 21.17
C GLY A 115 13.92 6.28 19.81
N LYS A 116 13.68 4.98 19.68
CA LYS A 116 13.84 4.25 18.43
C LYS A 116 12.58 4.41 17.56
N LEU A 117 12.75 5.05 16.41
CA LEU A 117 11.67 5.33 15.44
C LEU A 117 11.33 4.16 14.49
N GLU A 118 11.87 2.98 14.73
CA GLU A 118 11.60 1.79 13.92
C GLU A 118 10.51 0.93 14.60
N ILE A 119 9.28 1.09 14.14
CA ILE A 119 8.15 0.22 14.54
C ILE A 119 8.15 -0.98 13.59
N ASP A 120 8.83 -2.04 14.00
CA ASP A 120 8.72 -3.36 13.38
C ASP A 120 7.41 -4.01 13.83
N ASP A 121 6.57 -4.42 12.90
CA ASP A 121 5.26 -4.98 13.21
C ASP A 121 5.31 -6.49 13.41
N PRO A 122 4.93 -7.00 14.59
CA PRO A 122 4.91 -8.43 14.85
C PRO A 122 3.90 -9.21 14.00
N ILE A 123 2.85 -8.55 13.49
CA ILE A 123 1.80 -9.23 12.72
C ILE A 123 2.26 -9.64 11.32
N GLU A 124 3.17 -8.89 10.68
CA GLU A 124 3.71 -9.28 9.36
C GLU A 124 4.78 -10.35 9.44
N LYS A 125 5.59 -10.40 10.51
CA LYS A 125 6.55 -11.49 10.72
C LYS A 125 5.86 -12.84 10.85
N ILE A 126 4.67 -12.87 11.44
CA ILE A 126 3.87 -14.10 11.57
C ILE A 126 3.33 -14.59 10.21
N SER A 127 3.04 -13.68 9.26
CA SER A 127 2.58 -14.07 7.91
C SER A 127 3.72 -14.47 6.97
N GLU A 128 4.93 -13.95 7.17
CA GLU A 128 6.11 -14.26 6.34
C GLU A 128 6.81 -15.55 6.81
N GLU A 129 6.97 -15.77 8.11
CA GLU A 129 7.57 -16.99 8.68
C GLU A 129 6.69 -18.25 8.46
N GLN A 130 5.36 -18.10 8.35
CA GLN A 130 4.48 -19.23 8.04
C GLN A 130 4.59 -19.75 6.61
N ILE A 131 5.18 -19.00 5.68
CA ILE A 131 5.34 -19.40 4.29
C ILE A 131 6.70 -20.11 4.05
N GLU A 132 7.71 -19.81 4.85
CA GLU A 132 9.04 -20.44 4.72
C GLU A 132 9.15 -21.78 5.46
N GLU A 133 8.40 -22.03 6.55
CA GLU A 133 8.47 -23.29 7.31
C GLU A 133 7.65 -24.45 6.70
N ASP A 134 6.63 -24.20 5.88
CA ASP A 134 5.86 -25.28 5.23
C ASP A 134 6.63 -25.99 4.10
N SER A 135 7.78 -25.48 3.67
CA SER A 135 8.63 -26.11 2.63
C SER A 135 9.73 -27.01 3.19
N ASN A 136 10.07 -26.92 4.48
CA ASN A 136 11.22 -27.65 5.07
C ASN A 136 10.84 -28.84 5.98
N ASN A 137 9.58 -29.18 6.16
CA ASN A 137 9.16 -30.20 7.13
C ASN A 137 8.78 -31.56 6.51
N LYS A 138 9.47 -32.00 5.46
CA LYS A 138 9.27 -33.35 4.89
C LYS A 138 10.43 -34.32 5.07
N GLU A 139 11.51 -33.95 5.72
CA GLU A 139 12.56 -34.92 6.04
C GLU A 139 13.09 -34.66 7.46
N ASN A 140 12.83 -35.58 8.36
CA ASN A 140 13.56 -35.99 9.55
C ASN A 140 12.66 -36.27 10.76
N ILE A 141 12.02 -37.43 10.70
CA ILE A 141 11.64 -38.17 11.92
C ILE A 141 12.65 -39.30 12.07
N ALA A 142 13.67 -39.09 12.89
CA ALA A 142 14.38 -40.13 13.63
C ALA A 142 15.41 -39.50 14.58
N GLU A 143 15.22 -39.78 15.84
CA GLU A 143 16.22 -39.86 16.91
C GLU A 143 17.05 -38.60 17.30
N LYS A 144 16.73 -38.07 18.49
CA LYS A 144 17.64 -38.09 19.64
C LYS A 144 17.03 -37.42 20.85
N GLU A 145 16.88 -38.28 21.89
CA GLU A 145 16.71 -37.86 23.28
C GLU A 145 17.99 -37.26 23.86
N ASN A 146 17.75 -36.33 24.83
CA ASN A 146 18.65 -35.92 25.93
C ASN A 146 19.85 -35.00 25.60
N LEU A 147 19.77 -33.77 26.10
CA LEU A 147 20.58 -33.27 27.22
C LEU A 147 20.27 -31.78 27.51
N ASP A 148 20.09 -31.53 28.75
CA ASP A 148 19.93 -30.35 29.56
C ASP A 148 20.89 -29.21 29.24
N ASP A 149 20.40 -27.94 29.11
CA ASP A 149 20.81 -26.81 29.93
C ASP A 149 20.17 -25.49 29.51
N GLY A 150 19.60 -24.83 30.48
CA GLY A 150 19.24 -23.44 30.69
C GLY A 150 19.43 -22.41 29.53
N LYS A 151 18.46 -22.24 28.67
CA LYS A 151 18.20 -21.00 27.95
C LYS A 151 16.70 -20.74 27.96
N GLU A 152 16.33 -19.57 28.42
CA GLU A 152 14.96 -19.06 28.48
C GLU A 152 14.21 -19.39 27.19
N LYS A 153 13.23 -20.28 27.30
CA LYS A 153 12.29 -20.58 26.24
C LYS A 153 11.50 -19.32 25.94
N LYS A 154 11.87 -18.57 24.90
CA LYS A 154 10.92 -17.69 24.20
C LYS A 154 9.74 -18.59 23.85
N LYS A 155 8.62 -18.40 24.55
CA LYS A 155 7.35 -19.04 24.21
C LYS A 155 6.98 -18.58 22.82
N GLU A 156 7.28 -19.39 21.81
CA GLU A 156 6.65 -19.31 20.52
C GLU A 156 5.16 -19.54 20.72
N HIS A 157 4.38 -18.46 20.75
CA HIS A 157 2.94 -18.54 20.66
C HIS A 157 2.60 -18.97 19.22
N ARG A 158 2.77 -20.26 18.93
CA ARG A 158 2.21 -20.88 17.74
C ARG A 158 0.70 -20.79 17.86
N PHE A 159 0.07 -19.98 17.04
CA PHE A 159 -1.37 -19.97 16.87
C PHE A 159 -1.85 -21.37 16.46
N LYS A 160 -2.40 -22.13 17.39
CA LYS A 160 -2.94 -23.49 17.16
C LYS A 160 -4.30 -23.46 16.43
N PHE A 161 -4.52 -22.50 15.49
CA PHE A 161 -5.81 -22.34 14.81
C PHE A 161 -6.11 -23.37 13.71
N LYS A 162 -5.22 -24.32 13.40
CA LYS A 162 -5.45 -25.27 12.31
C LYS A 162 -5.94 -26.63 12.78
N ARG A 163 -7.13 -26.67 13.42
CA ARG A 163 -7.80 -27.97 13.64
C ARG A 163 -8.48 -28.51 12.40
N TYR A 164 -8.95 -27.62 11.52
CA TYR A 164 -9.71 -27.98 10.33
C TYR A 164 -8.93 -27.68 9.05
N LYS A 165 -9.13 -28.52 8.04
CA LYS A 165 -8.65 -28.27 6.68
C LYS A 165 -9.74 -27.54 5.91
N ILE A 166 -9.38 -26.79 4.86
CA ILE A 166 -10.33 -25.98 4.07
C ILE A 166 -11.52 -26.80 3.55
N GLN A 167 -11.29 -28.04 3.14
CA GLN A 167 -12.33 -28.93 2.64
C GLN A 167 -13.37 -29.36 3.68
N GLU A 168 -13.04 -29.22 4.95
CA GLU A 168 -13.94 -29.57 6.06
C GLU A 168 -14.86 -28.41 6.44
N VAL A 169 -14.41 -27.17 6.18
CA VAL A 169 -15.11 -25.95 6.61
C VAL A 169 -15.86 -25.24 5.50
N ILE A 170 -15.43 -25.36 4.25
CA ILE A 170 -16.05 -24.73 3.07
C ILE A 170 -16.53 -25.82 2.11
N LYS A 171 -17.66 -25.57 1.45
CA LYS A 171 -18.22 -26.49 0.46
C LYS A 171 -18.29 -25.88 -0.93
N PRO A 172 -18.15 -26.68 -2.02
CA PRO A 172 -18.45 -26.25 -3.37
C PRO A 172 -19.90 -25.74 -3.46
N ASN A 173 -20.11 -24.75 -4.32
CA ASN A 173 -21.39 -24.05 -4.50
C ASN A 173 -21.82 -23.15 -3.32
N GLN A 174 -21.04 -23.01 -2.27
CA GLN A 174 -21.31 -22.07 -1.18
C GLN A 174 -21.20 -20.64 -1.70
N VAL A 175 -22.21 -19.82 -1.36
CA VAL A 175 -22.22 -18.40 -1.70
C VAL A 175 -21.50 -17.63 -0.57
N ILE A 176 -20.57 -16.76 -0.95
CA ILE A 176 -19.74 -15.98 -0.03
C ILE A 176 -19.59 -14.55 -0.56
N LEU A 177 -19.52 -13.59 0.37
CA LEU A 177 -19.20 -12.20 0.04
C LEU A 177 -17.68 -12.05 0.05
N VAL A 178 -17.11 -11.58 -1.07
CA VAL A 178 -15.66 -11.48 -1.27
C VAL A 178 -15.25 -10.11 -1.76
N GLN A 179 -14.11 -9.63 -1.30
CA GLN A 179 -13.46 -8.42 -1.77
C GLN A 179 -12.20 -8.77 -2.55
N VAL A 180 -11.96 -8.07 -3.65
CA VAL A 180 -10.75 -8.22 -4.45
C VAL A 180 -9.60 -7.48 -3.78
N ILE A 181 -8.57 -8.21 -3.36
CA ILE A 181 -7.36 -7.64 -2.75
C ILE A 181 -6.30 -7.31 -3.80
N LYS A 182 -6.15 -8.17 -4.81
CA LYS A 182 -5.21 -7.98 -5.92
C LYS A 182 -5.91 -8.28 -7.23
N ASP A 183 -5.66 -7.43 -8.23
CA ASP A 183 -6.19 -7.62 -9.57
C ASP A 183 -5.61 -8.86 -10.25
N GLU A 184 -6.27 -9.30 -11.31
CA GLU A 184 -5.79 -10.32 -12.21
C GLU A 184 -4.44 -9.91 -12.81
N ARG A 185 -3.48 -10.83 -12.84
CA ARG A 185 -2.16 -10.56 -13.40
C ARG A 185 -1.68 -11.71 -14.29
N GLY A 186 -1.45 -11.42 -15.55
CA GLY A 186 -1.05 -12.44 -16.53
C GLY A 186 -2.07 -13.57 -16.60
N GLN A 187 -1.66 -14.79 -16.27
CA GLN A 187 -2.55 -15.95 -16.24
C GLN A 187 -3.18 -16.24 -14.86
N LYS A 188 -2.84 -15.45 -13.83
CA LYS A 188 -3.35 -15.65 -12.46
C LYS A 188 -4.66 -14.88 -12.27
N GLY A 189 -5.67 -15.54 -11.69
CA GLY A 189 -6.92 -14.90 -11.28
C GLY A 189 -6.69 -13.91 -10.12
N ALA A 190 -7.70 -13.08 -9.86
CA ALA A 190 -7.69 -12.12 -8.76
C ALA A 190 -7.53 -12.81 -7.39
N ALA A 191 -6.81 -12.18 -6.47
CA ALA A 191 -6.78 -12.62 -5.07
C ALA A 191 -7.95 -12.01 -4.32
N LEU A 192 -8.71 -12.88 -3.64
CA LEU A 192 -9.91 -12.54 -2.91
C LEU A 192 -9.71 -12.69 -1.40
N SER A 193 -10.52 -11.98 -0.62
CA SER A 193 -10.66 -12.16 0.83
C SER A 193 -12.12 -11.99 1.24
N THR A 194 -12.56 -12.69 2.27
CA THR A 194 -13.86 -12.47 2.89
C THR A 194 -13.81 -11.38 3.96
N PHE A 195 -12.60 -10.96 4.36
CA PHE A 195 -12.43 -9.79 5.22
C PHE A 195 -12.61 -8.52 4.40
N ILE A 196 -13.68 -7.78 4.72
CA ILE A 196 -14.08 -6.60 3.98
C ILE A 196 -13.48 -5.35 4.61
N SER A 197 -12.94 -4.46 3.78
CA SER A 197 -12.44 -3.16 4.18
C SER A 197 -13.04 -2.05 3.30
N ILE A 198 -13.64 -1.05 3.90
CA ILE A 198 -14.27 0.08 3.21
C ILE A 198 -13.49 1.34 3.57
N ALA A 199 -12.90 1.97 2.55
CA ALA A 199 -12.04 3.14 2.74
C ALA A 199 -12.86 4.44 2.75
N GLY A 200 -12.81 5.16 3.88
CA GLY A 200 -13.25 6.54 4.01
C GLY A 200 -12.12 7.54 3.77
N LYS A 201 -12.39 8.81 4.05
CA LYS A 201 -11.41 9.89 3.94
C LYS A 201 -10.36 9.79 5.05
N TYR A 202 -10.79 9.68 6.29
CA TYR A 202 -9.95 9.72 7.48
C TYR A 202 -9.75 8.36 8.12
N ILE A 203 -10.66 7.43 7.86
CA ILE A 203 -10.67 6.09 8.45
C ILE A 203 -10.89 5.01 7.40
N VAL A 204 -10.55 3.78 7.77
CA VAL A 204 -10.95 2.56 7.05
C VAL A 204 -11.79 1.74 8.01
N LEU A 205 -13.00 1.38 7.59
CA LEU A 205 -13.90 0.51 8.34
C LEU A 205 -13.70 -0.95 7.91
N MET A 206 -13.52 -1.83 8.88
CA MET A 206 -13.50 -3.28 8.70
C MET A 206 -14.74 -3.87 9.38
N PRO A 207 -15.87 -3.99 8.66
CA PRO A 207 -17.16 -4.26 9.28
C PRO A 207 -17.33 -5.69 9.81
N ASN A 208 -16.50 -6.61 9.36
CA ASN A 208 -16.53 -8.02 9.74
C ASN A 208 -15.22 -8.51 10.36
N THR A 209 -14.44 -7.60 10.94
CA THR A 209 -13.21 -7.92 11.66
C THR A 209 -13.31 -7.38 13.07
N PRO A 210 -13.77 -8.16 14.05
CA PRO A 210 -14.00 -7.67 15.40
C PRO A 210 -12.70 -7.19 16.04
N LYS A 211 -12.76 -6.04 16.72
CA LYS A 211 -11.62 -5.40 17.42
C LYS A 211 -10.33 -5.28 16.59
N GLY A 212 -10.42 -5.44 15.24
CA GLY A 212 -9.34 -5.16 14.34
C GLY A 212 -9.32 -3.66 14.11
N GLY A 213 -8.44 -2.92 14.74
CA GLY A 213 -8.38 -1.50 14.55
C GLY A 213 -7.08 -0.93 15.08
N GLY A 214 -6.75 0.26 14.65
CA GLY A 214 -5.52 0.89 15.08
C GLY A 214 -5.26 2.22 14.41
N ILE A 215 -4.04 2.64 14.50
CA ILE A 215 -3.54 3.88 13.92
C ILE A 215 -2.58 3.53 12.80
N SER A 216 -2.73 4.17 11.64
CA SER A 216 -1.83 3.96 10.50
C SER A 216 -0.36 4.04 10.94
N ARG A 217 0.45 3.09 10.49
CA ARG A 217 1.91 3.04 10.75
C ARG A 217 2.64 4.26 10.20
N LYS A 218 2.09 4.95 9.21
CA LYS A 218 2.66 6.16 8.62
C LYS A 218 2.51 7.40 9.53
N ILE A 219 1.78 7.31 10.63
CA ILE A 219 1.70 8.37 11.65
C ILE A 219 2.81 8.11 12.67
N PHE A 220 3.97 8.74 12.47
CA PHE A 220 5.16 8.52 13.28
C PHE A 220 5.20 9.36 14.57
N ASN A 221 4.45 10.48 14.62
CA ASN A 221 4.47 11.39 15.77
C ASN A 221 3.75 10.77 16.98
N PRO A 222 4.44 10.53 18.11
CA PRO A 222 3.84 9.93 19.30
C PRO A 222 2.69 10.76 19.88
N ALA A 223 2.79 12.10 19.82
CA ALA A 223 1.75 13.00 20.31
C ALA A 223 0.45 12.86 19.52
N ASP A 224 0.56 12.76 18.18
CA ASP A 224 -0.60 12.56 17.32
C ASP A 224 -1.22 11.18 17.56
N ARG A 225 -0.40 10.13 17.73
CA ARG A 225 -0.89 8.79 18.05
C ARG A 225 -1.66 8.76 19.37
N LYS A 226 -1.14 9.42 20.42
CA LYS A 226 -1.82 9.52 21.73
C LYS A 226 -3.16 10.25 21.60
N LYS A 227 -3.21 11.36 20.87
CA LYS A 227 -4.43 12.12 20.59
C LYS A 227 -5.48 11.27 19.81
N ILE A 228 -5.04 10.55 18.78
CA ILE A 228 -5.93 9.68 18.00
C ILE A 228 -6.47 8.55 18.87
N ARG A 229 -5.63 7.93 19.72
CA ARG A 229 -6.07 6.87 20.63
C ARG A 229 -7.13 7.37 21.61
N SER A 230 -6.97 8.58 22.18
CA SER A 230 -8.02 9.17 23.03
C SER A 230 -9.32 9.39 22.27
N ILE A 231 -9.28 9.85 21.02
CA ILE A 231 -10.46 10.02 20.17
C ILE A 231 -11.15 8.66 19.89
N LEU A 232 -10.36 7.62 19.54
CA LEU A 232 -10.89 6.30 19.27
C LEU A 232 -11.59 5.66 20.48
N ASN A 233 -11.04 5.86 21.68
CA ASN A 233 -11.64 5.36 22.93
C ASN A 233 -12.96 6.06 23.29
N GLU A 234 -13.19 7.25 22.77
CA GLU A 234 -14.41 8.01 22.97
C GLU A 234 -15.51 7.74 21.92
N ILE A 235 -15.15 7.04 20.82
CA ILE A 235 -16.07 6.69 19.74
C ILE A 235 -16.68 5.33 20.04
N GLU A 236 -18.01 5.26 20.03
CA GLU A 236 -18.73 3.99 20.17
C GLU A 236 -18.68 3.22 18.84
N ILE A 237 -17.81 2.23 18.77
CA ILE A 237 -17.69 1.31 17.63
C ILE A 237 -18.36 -0.01 18.00
N PRO A 238 -19.23 -0.58 17.14
CA PRO A 238 -19.77 -1.92 17.36
C PRO A 238 -18.67 -2.94 17.57
N LYS A 239 -18.84 -3.85 18.53
CA LYS A 239 -17.81 -4.85 18.90
C LYS A 239 -17.33 -5.75 17.74
N GLU A 240 -18.18 -5.90 16.74
CA GLU A 240 -17.92 -6.72 15.54
C GLU A 240 -17.11 -5.99 14.47
N MET A 241 -16.86 -4.70 14.63
CA MET A 241 -16.22 -3.86 13.64
C MET A 241 -14.85 -3.38 14.11
N GLY A 242 -13.90 -3.35 13.16
CA GLY A 242 -12.59 -2.73 13.34
C GLY A 242 -12.49 -1.41 12.61
N LEU A 243 -11.62 -0.52 13.09
CA LEU A 243 -11.41 0.80 12.52
C LEU A 243 -9.94 1.16 12.51
N ILE A 244 -9.43 1.60 11.35
CA ILE A 244 -8.06 2.07 11.22
C ILE A 244 -8.07 3.55 10.84
N VAL A 245 -7.39 4.39 11.63
CA VAL A 245 -7.22 5.81 11.30
C VAL A 245 -6.11 5.98 10.28
N ARG A 246 -6.42 6.63 9.16
CA ARG A 246 -5.50 6.94 8.06
C ARG A 246 -4.63 8.17 8.41
N THR A 247 -3.54 8.36 7.66
CA THR A 247 -2.67 9.56 7.81
C THR A 247 -3.44 10.87 7.63
N ALA A 248 -4.43 10.91 6.77
CA ALA A 248 -5.30 12.07 6.58
C ALA A 248 -6.16 12.43 7.82
N GLY A 249 -6.33 11.48 8.74
CA GLY A 249 -7.09 11.68 9.99
C GLY A 249 -6.24 12.13 11.18
N SER A 250 -4.91 12.29 11.05
CA SER A 250 -4.02 12.58 12.19
C SER A 250 -4.35 13.87 12.94
N ASN A 251 -4.78 14.90 12.22
CA ASN A 251 -5.07 16.23 12.78
C ASN A 251 -6.56 16.57 12.81
N LYS A 252 -7.43 15.56 12.71
CA LYS A 252 -8.87 15.77 12.62
C LYS A 252 -9.57 15.74 13.97
N THR A 253 -10.72 16.37 14.01
CA THR A 253 -11.58 16.41 15.19
C THR A 253 -12.41 15.14 15.32
N LYS A 254 -12.88 14.83 16.55
CA LYS A 254 -13.79 13.72 16.81
C LYS A 254 -15.03 13.77 15.90
N ASN A 255 -15.59 14.96 15.67
CA ASN A 255 -16.79 15.13 14.86
C ASN A 255 -16.55 14.77 13.39
N GLU A 256 -15.39 15.13 12.82
CA GLU A 256 -15.03 14.79 11.45
C GLU A 256 -14.84 13.28 11.28
N ILE A 257 -14.21 12.62 12.26
CA ILE A 257 -14.01 11.17 12.26
C ILE A 257 -15.36 10.44 12.41
N ASN A 258 -16.24 10.91 13.30
CA ASN A 258 -17.58 10.33 13.46
C ASN A 258 -18.43 10.47 12.19
N SER A 259 -18.42 11.61 11.52
CA SER A 259 -19.15 11.82 10.27
C SER A 259 -18.68 10.86 9.17
N ASP A 260 -17.37 10.62 9.07
CA ASP A 260 -16.79 9.65 8.13
C ASP A 260 -17.23 8.22 8.50
N LEU A 261 -17.23 7.88 9.80
CA LEU A 261 -17.69 6.58 10.33
C LEU A 261 -19.18 6.33 10.00
N GLU A 262 -20.06 7.28 10.25
CA GLU A 262 -21.48 7.16 9.93
C GLU A 262 -21.71 6.92 8.44
N THR A 263 -20.97 7.63 7.58
CA THR A 263 -21.04 7.44 6.13
C THR A 263 -20.63 6.02 5.74
N LEU A 264 -19.57 5.47 6.37
CA LEU A 264 -19.10 4.11 6.09
C LEU A 264 -20.05 3.03 6.62
N ILE A 265 -20.65 3.23 7.79
CA ILE A 265 -21.68 2.32 8.36
C ILE A 265 -22.90 2.27 7.44
N ASN A 266 -23.36 3.43 6.93
CA ASN A 266 -24.45 3.49 5.97
C ASN A 266 -24.10 2.75 4.67
N SER A 267 -22.89 2.95 4.15
CA SER A 267 -22.39 2.21 2.97
C SER A 267 -22.36 0.70 3.20
N TRP A 268 -21.90 0.27 4.38
CA TRP A 268 -21.91 -1.15 4.74
C TRP A 268 -23.34 -1.73 4.83
N SER A 269 -24.27 -0.97 5.36
CA SER A 269 -25.70 -1.36 5.41
C SER A 269 -26.29 -1.55 4.03
N GLN A 270 -25.98 -0.67 3.08
CA GLN A 270 -26.37 -0.80 1.67
C GLN A 270 -25.72 -2.04 1.01
N ILE A 271 -24.43 -2.30 1.28
CA ILE A 271 -23.74 -3.49 0.75
C ILE A 271 -24.43 -4.76 1.24
N LYS A 272 -24.79 -4.85 2.52
CA LYS A 272 -25.52 -6.00 3.08
C LYS A 272 -26.89 -6.18 2.41
N GLU A 273 -27.66 -5.12 2.28
CA GLU A 273 -28.96 -5.16 1.64
C GLU A 273 -28.87 -5.60 0.17
N ASN A 274 -27.93 -5.04 -0.59
CA ASN A 274 -27.68 -5.44 -1.96
C ASN A 274 -27.23 -6.91 -2.07
N ALA A 275 -26.38 -7.39 -1.15
CA ALA A 275 -25.93 -8.78 -1.14
C ALA A 275 -27.09 -9.76 -0.89
N ILE A 276 -28.02 -9.43 0.02
CA ILE A 276 -29.20 -10.25 0.33
C ILE A 276 -30.14 -10.33 -0.88
N ASN A 277 -30.30 -9.23 -1.61
CA ASN A 277 -31.23 -9.12 -2.74
C ASN A 277 -30.62 -9.59 -4.09
N SER A 278 -29.35 -9.98 -4.12
CA SER A 278 -28.65 -10.35 -5.35
C SER A 278 -28.45 -11.86 -5.47
N ILE A 279 -28.31 -12.33 -6.71
CA ILE A 279 -28.01 -13.73 -7.03
C ILE A 279 -26.53 -13.83 -7.41
N ALA A 280 -25.81 -14.78 -6.80
CA ALA A 280 -24.39 -15.01 -7.09
C ALA A 280 -24.20 -15.73 -8.47
N PRO A 281 -23.19 -15.36 -9.29
CA PRO A 281 -22.20 -14.32 -9.03
C PRO A 281 -22.69 -12.91 -9.40
N SER A 282 -22.41 -11.89 -8.59
CA SER A 282 -22.78 -10.50 -8.89
C SER A 282 -21.86 -9.48 -8.23
N LEU A 283 -21.69 -8.31 -8.85
CA LEU A 283 -21.01 -7.16 -8.28
C LEU A 283 -21.97 -6.47 -7.28
N ILE A 284 -21.59 -6.40 -6.01
CA ILE A 284 -22.39 -5.80 -4.95
C ILE A 284 -22.01 -4.35 -4.70
N HIS A 285 -20.70 -4.08 -4.66
CA HIS A 285 -20.17 -2.75 -4.43
C HIS A 285 -18.94 -2.53 -5.29
N GLN A 286 -18.95 -1.44 -6.03
CA GLN A 286 -17.80 -0.99 -6.78
C GLN A 286 -17.04 0.03 -5.94
N GLU A 287 -15.71 -0.16 -5.80
CA GLU A 287 -14.84 0.90 -5.26
C GLU A 287 -15.07 2.17 -6.07
N SER A 288 -15.01 3.28 -5.39
CA SER A 288 -15.36 4.57 -5.98
C SER A 288 -14.69 4.79 -7.34
N GLU A 289 -15.45 5.33 -8.30
CA GLU A 289 -14.91 5.87 -9.56
C GLU A 289 -13.69 6.76 -9.29
N ILE A 290 -12.79 6.88 -10.25
CA ILE A 290 -11.53 7.63 -10.12
C ILE A 290 -11.73 9.02 -9.51
N ILE A 291 -12.78 9.76 -9.90
CA ILE A 291 -13.04 11.10 -9.37
C ILE A 291 -13.26 11.07 -7.86
N LYS A 292 -14.05 10.13 -7.36
CA LYS A 292 -14.32 9.99 -5.92
C LYS A 292 -13.08 9.51 -5.17
N ARG A 293 -12.35 8.54 -5.75
CA ARG A 293 -11.12 7.99 -5.19
C ARG A 293 -10.04 9.06 -5.07
N THR A 294 -9.80 9.84 -6.12
CA THR A 294 -8.80 10.90 -6.13
C THR A 294 -9.16 12.05 -5.20
N LEU A 295 -10.42 12.48 -5.16
CA LEU A 295 -10.88 13.48 -4.19
C LEU A 295 -10.73 12.99 -2.75
N ARG A 296 -10.99 11.71 -2.49
CA ARG A 296 -10.78 11.12 -1.17
C ARG A 296 -9.30 11.11 -0.77
N ASP A 297 -8.42 10.72 -1.70
CA ASP A 297 -7.05 10.37 -1.39
C ASP A 297 -6.01 11.46 -1.73
N MET A 298 -6.21 12.25 -2.80
CA MET A 298 -5.28 13.30 -3.23
C MET A 298 -5.62 14.68 -2.68
N PHE A 299 -6.91 14.97 -2.45
CA PHE A 299 -7.31 16.27 -1.93
C PHE A 299 -6.88 16.43 -0.47
N ASP A 300 -6.14 17.49 -0.17
CA ASP A 300 -5.73 17.92 1.16
C ASP A 300 -6.17 19.37 1.43
N GLU A 301 -5.92 19.85 2.66
CA GLU A 301 -6.28 21.22 3.06
C GLU A 301 -5.49 22.29 2.29
N ASN A 302 -4.27 21.95 1.85
CA ASN A 302 -3.39 22.83 1.08
C ASN A 302 -3.85 22.97 -0.38
N THR A 303 -4.76 22.10 -0.85
CA THR A 303 -5.32 22.19 -2.20
C THR A 303 -6.27 23.39 -2.29
N GLN A 304 -5.93 24.33 -3.17
CA GLN A 304 -6.70 25.57 -3.32
C GLN A 304 -7.93 25.37 -4.19
N ASN A 305 -7.78 24.75 -5.35
CA ASN A 305 -8.86 24.57 -6.31
C ASN A 305 -8.89 23.14 -6.86
N ILE A 306 -10.10 22.71 -7.20
CA ILE A 306 -10.39 21.49 -7.93
C ILE A 306 -11.06 21.93 -9.22
N ILE A 307 -10.34 21.85 -10.33
CA ILE A 307 -10.80 22.32 -11.63
C ILE A 307 -11.20 21.11 -12.46
N VAL A 308 -12.46 21.08 -12.90
CA VAL A 308 -13.05 19.91 -13.56
C VAL A 308 -13.53 20.29 -14.95
N GLU A 309 -12.99 19.62 -15.98
CA GLU A 309 -13.50 19.61 -17.33
C GLU A 309 -14.49 18.46 -17.52
N GLY A 310 -15.60 18.71 -18.22
CA GLY A 310 -16.70 17.76 -18.38
C GLY A 310 -17.87 18.02 -17.41
N ASN A 311 -19.11 18.01 -17.95
CA ASN A 311 -20.30 18.30 -17.17
C ASN A 311 -20.62 17.22 -16.13
N GLU A 312 -20.50 15.97 -16.54
CA GLU A 312 -20.80 14.82 -15.66
C GLU A 312 -19.73 14.69 -14.57
N GLY A 313 -18.45 14.82 -14.92
CA GLY A 313 -17.35 14.82 -13.96
C GLY A 313 -17.51 15.91 -12.91
N TYR A 314 -17.90 17.12 -13.32
CA TYR A 314 -18.17 18.21 -12.40
C TYR A 314 -19.32 17.90 -11.42
N LYS A 315 -20.45 17.39 -11.92
CA LYS A 315 -21.59 17.00 -11.07
C LYS A 315 -21.20 15.91 -10.07
N LYS A 316 -20.46 14.89 -10.52
CA LYS A 316 -19.96 13.80 -9.65
C LYS A 316 -19.01 14.33 -8.58
N ALA A 317 -18.02 15.16 -8.96
CA ALA A 317 -17.10 15.78 -8.02
C ALA A 317 -17.83 16.67 -7.00
N GLN A 318 -18.76 17.49 -7.43
CA GLN A 318 -19.54 18.35 -6.55
C GLN A 318 -20.43 17.56 -5.59
N SER A 319 -21.12 16.51 -6.06
CA SER A 319 -21.96 15.65 -5.23
C SER A 319 -21.12 14.94 -4.17
N PHE A 320 -19.99 14.38 -4.55
CA PHE A 320 -19.08 13.71 -3.61
C PHE A 320 -18.55 14.66 -2.53
N MET A 321 -18.10 15.85 -2.94
CA MET A 321 -17.61 16.86 -2.00
C MET A 321 -18.70 17.35 -1.04
N LYS A 322 -19.97 17.45 -1.49
CA LYS A 322 -21.09 17.79 -0.61
C LYS A 322 -21.33 16.75 0.47
N THR A 323 -21.16 15.48 0.15
CA THR A 323 -21.35 14.37 1.09
C THR A 323 -20.17 14.23 2.04
N MET A 324 -18.95 14.25 1.52
CA MET A 324 -17.76 13.92 2.32
C MET A 324 -17.11 15.15 2.98
N MET A 325 -17.17 16.32 2.34
CA MET A 325 -16.46 17.54 2.79
C MET A 325 -17.26 18.80 2.46
N PRO A 326 -18.40 19.04 3.12
CA PRO A 326 -19.33 20.15 2.80
C PRO A 326 -18.65 21.54 2.83
N SER A 327 -17.69 21.75 3.73
CA SER A 327 -16.92 22.99 3.88
C SER A 327 -16.08 23.35 2.64
N ASN A 328 -15.65 22.34 1.87
CA ASN A 328 -14.73 22.50 0.73
C ASN A 328 -15.42 22.48 -0.64
N VAL A 329 -16.74 22.39 -0.71
CA VAL A 329 -17.49 22.34 -1.99
C VAL A 329 -17.19 23.54 -2.89
N LYS A 330 -16.97 24.73 -2.29
CA LYS A 330 -16.63 25.96 -3.02
C LYS A 330 -15.32 25.89 -3.80
N LYS A 331 -14.43 24.98 -3.43
CA LYS A 331 -13.15 24.77 -4.13
C LYS A 331 -13.32 24.03 -5.48
N VAL A 332 -14.47 23.36 -5.70
CA VAL A 332 -14.78 22.66 -6.96
C VAL A 332 -15.26 23.67 -7.99
N LYS A 333 -14.48 23.86 -9.02
CA LYS A 333 -14.75 24.81 -10.10
C LYS A 333 -14.94 24.08 -11.43
N LYS A 334 -15.97 24.47 -12.19
CA LYS A 334 -16.17 23.95 -13.53
C LYS A 334 -15.29 24.70 -14.51
N TYR A 335 -14.49 23.98 -15.30
CA TYR A 335 -13.74 24.55 -16.40
C TYR A 335 -14.67 24.94 -17.55
N ARG A 336 -14.44 26.13 -18.14
CA ARG A 336 -15.24 26.69 -19.23
C ARG A 336 -14.39 27.24 -20.38
N GLY A 337 -13.10 26.92 -20.40
CA GLY A 337 -12.18 27.35 -21.46
C GLY A 337 -12.53 26.75 -22.82
N LYS A 338 -12.05 27.36 -23.90
CA LYS A 338 -12.15 26.83 -25.26
C LYS A 338 -11.05 25.83 -25.58
N ILE A 339 -9.90 25.97 -24.91
CA ILE A 339 -8.74 25.09 -25.06
C ILE A 339 -8.90 23.99 -24.00
N PRO A 340 -8.62 22.70 -24.29
CA PRO A 340 -8.68 21.63 -23.28
C PRO A 340 -7.85 21.98 -22.05
N LEU A 341 -8.37 21.65 -20.86
CA LEU A 341 -7.79 22.00 -19.56
C LEU A 341 -6.32 21.61 -19.43
N PHE A 342 -5.98 20.38 -19.80
CA PHE A 342 -4.61 19.87 -19.66
C PHE A 342 -3.61 20.54 -20.60
N ILE A 343 -4.07 21.00 -21.77
CA ILE A 343 -3.24 21.77 -22.70
C ILE A 343 -3.02 23.18 -22.14
N GLN A 344 -4.07 23.85 -21.66
CA GLN A 344 -3.98 25.22 -21.14
C GLN A 344 -3.04 25.32 -19.93
N GLU A 345 -3.04 24.29 -19.08
CA GLU A 345 -2.23 24.21 -17.86
C GLU A 345 -0.84 23.59 -18.09
N ASN A 346 -0.46 23.33 -19.34
CA ASN A 346 0.79 22.63 -19.73
C ASN A 346 0.98 21.26 -19.08
N ILE A 347 -0.13 20.60 -18.68
CA ILE A 347 -0.10 19.29 -18.05
C ILE A 347 0.27 18.22 -19.07
N GLU A 348 -0.30 18.29 -20.28
CA GLU A 348 -0.06 17.30 -21.35
C GLU A 348 1.43 17.19 -21.70
N GLN A 349 2.10 18.33 -21.87
CA GLN A 349 3.53 18.35 -22.14
C GLN A 349 4.35 17.73 -21.01
N LYS A 350 3.98 17.99 -19.75
CA LYS A 350 4.66 17.44 -18.57
C LYS A 350 4.41 15.96 -18.37
N LEU A 351 3.21 15.47 -18.70
CA LEU A 351 2.90 14.04 -18.68
C LEU A 351 3.74 13.29 -19.72
N ASN A 352 3.95 13.86 -20.90
CA ASN A 352 4.83 13.26 -21.90
C ASN A 352 6.28 13.14 -21.42
N GLN A 353 6.77 14.12 -20.65
CA GLN A 353 8.11 14.09 -20.06
C GLN A 353 8.30 12.98 -19.00
N ILE A 354 7.23 12.41 -18.47
CA ILE A 354 7.32 11.26 -17.53
C ILE A 354 7.97 10.05 -18.22
N PHE A 355 7.89 9.93 -19.53
CA PHE A 355 8.47 8.83 -20.29
C PHE A 355 9.91 9.08 -20.73
N ASP A 356 10.44 10.31 -20.57
CA ASP A 356 11.81 10.63 -20.90
C ASP A 356 12.78 9.92 -19.96
N SER A 357 13.84 9.33 -20.48
CA SER A 357 14.89 8.71 -19.67
C SER A 357 15.74 9.74 -18.93
N GLU A 358 15.91 10.94 -19.51
CA GLU A 358 16.71 12.03 -18.95
C GLU A 358 15.83 13.10 -18.32
N ILE A 359 16.16 13.49 -17.07
CA ILE A 359 15.44 14.54 -16.32
C ILE A 359 16.41 15.59 -15.85
N LYS A 360 16.18 16.83 -16.26
CA LYS A 360 17.03 17.96 -15.88
C LYS A 360 16.70 18.46 -14.48
N LEU A 361 17.73 18.67 -13.69
CA LEU A 361 17.65 19.31 -12.38
C LEU A 361 17.77 20.85 -12.51
N LYS A 362 17.25 21.58 -11.54
CA LYS A 362 17.28 23.06 -11.53
C LYS A 362 18.71 23.61 -11.41
N SER A 363 19.58 22.87 -10.72
CA SER A 363 21.00 23.20 -10.57
C SER A 363 21.77 23.13 -11.88
N GLY A 364 21.24 22.42 -12.89
CA GLY A 364 21.92 22.14 -14.16
C GLY A 364 22.51 20.74 -14.24
N GLY A 365 22.36 19.91 -13.21
CA GLY A 365 22.56 18.48 -13.26
C GLY A 365 21.42 17.76 -13.97
N TYR A 366 21.52 16.45 -14.13
CA TYR A 366 20.46 15.62 -14.70
C TYR A 366 20.48 14.21 -14.15
N LEU A 367 19.32 13.57 -14.19
CA LEU A 367 19.12 12.16 -13.82
C LEU A 367 18.90 11.35 -15.09
N VAL A 368 19.39 10.11 -15.09
CA VAL A 368 19.09 9.13 -16.13
C VAL A 368 18.40 7.93 -15.48
N ILE A 369 17.15 7.67 -15.88
CA ILE A 369 16.34 6.58 -15.33
C ILE A 369 16.13 5.51 -16.40
N ASN A 370 16.70 4.33 -16.17
CA ASN A 370 16.63 3.20 -17.09
C ASN A 370 15.99 1.99 -16.42
N PRO A 371 14.73 1.65 -16.75
CA PRO A 371 14.13 0.41 -16.32
C PRO A 371 14.72 -0.76 -17.12
N THR A 372 15.09 -1.82 -16.43
CA THR A 372 15.51 -3.12 -17.00
C THR A 372 14.48 -4.19 -16.63
N GLU A 373 14.67 -5.42 -17.08
CA GLU A 373 13.78 -6.54 -16.74
C GLU A 373 13.72 -6.82 -15.23
N ALA A 374 14.84 -6.67 -14.53
CA ALA A 374 14.99 -7.06 -13.11
C ALA A 374 15.00 -5.88 -12.14
N LEU A 375 15.43 -4.70 -12.58
CA LEU A 375 15.62 -3.53 -11.72
C LEU A 375 15.50 -2.22 -12.49
N VAL A 376 15.38 -1.12 -11.74
CA VAL A 376 15.49 0.24 -12.29
C VAL A 376 16.82 0.82 -11.84
N SER A 377 17.64 1.27 -12.78
CA SER A 377 18.88 2.01 -12.50
C SER A 377 18.65 3.50 -12.65
N ILE A 378 19.17 4.29 -11.70
CA ILE A 378 19.11 5.75 -11.70
C ILE A 378 20.51 6.27 -11.52
N ASP A 379 21.02 7.01 -12.51
CA ASP A 379 22.32 7.65 -12.51
C ASP A 379 22.17 9.16 -12.34
N ILE A 380 23.08 9.79 -11.59
CA ILE A 380 23.06 11.22 -11.26
C ILE A 380 24.31 11.90 -11.83
N ASN A 381 24.07 12.87 -12.69
CA ASN A 381 25.14 13.63 -13.32
C ASN A 381 25.12 15.10 -12.88
N SER A 382 26.28 15.63 -12.52
CA SER A 382 26.41 17.04 -12.11
C SER A 382 26.21 18.04 -13.24
N GLY A 383 26.45 17.63 -14.49
CA GLY A 383 26.26 18.46 -15.67
C GLY A 383 26.93 19.83 -15.56
N SER A 384 26.15 20.88 -15.76
CA SER A 384 26.59 22.30 -15.69
C SER A 384 26.45 22.93 -14.28
N SER A 385 26.19 22.12 -13.23
CA SER A 385 26.00 22.63 -11.85
C SER A 385 27.30 23.17 -11.21
N ILE A 386 28.46 22.93 -11.86
CA ILE A 386 29.79 23.38 -11.40
C ILE A 386 29.91 24.89 -11.56
N LYS A 387 29.51 25.66 -10.57
CA LYS A 387 29.64 27.14 -10.56
C LYS A 387 30.57 27.58 -9.44
N GLY A 388 31.89 27.39 -9.62
CA GLY A 388 32.91 28.01 -8.76
C GLY A 388 32.93 27.52 -7.28
N LYS A 389 32.16 26.51 -6.93
CA LYS A 389 32.14 25.89 -5.61
C LYS A 389 33.15 24.74 -5.53
N ASN A 390 33.46 24.34 -4.31
CA ASN A 390 34.26 23.12 -4.07
C ASN A 390 33.50 21.89 -4.63
N VAL A 391 34.24 20.92 -5.20
CA VAL A 391 33.68 19.70 -5.80
C VAL A 391 32.76 18.97 -4.82
N GLU A 392 33.17 18.82 -3.57
CA GLU A 392 32.38 18.16 -2.52
C GLU A 392 31.04 18.88 -2.23
N SER A 393 31.05 20.24 -2.19
CA SER A 393 29.80 20.99 -1.96
C SER A 393 28.85 20.93 -3.17
N THR A 394 29.39 20.88 -4.38
CA THR A 394 28.61 20.73 -5.61
C THR A 394 27.98 19.33 -5.65
N ALA A 395 28.73 18.29 -5.32
CA ALA A 395 28.22 16.92 -5.22
C ALA A 395 27.07 16.82 -4.21
N LEU A 396 27.25 17.39 -3.00
CA LEU A 396 26.21 17.40 -1.98
C LEU A 396 24.94 18.11 -2.42
N ASP A 397 25.06 19.35 -2.96
CA ASP A 397 23.91 20.13 -3.41
C ASP A 397 23.15 19.40 -4.55
N THR A 398 23.88 18.83 -5.51
CA THR A 398 23.30 18.06 -6.62
C THR A 398 22.62 16.79 -6.13
N ASN A 399 23.26 16.03 -5.21
CA ASN A 399 22.69 14.81 -4.65
C ASN A 399 21.44 15.06 -3.80
N ILE A 400 21.36 16.19 -3.08
CA ILE A 400 20.17 16.58 -2.32
C ILE A 400 19.01 16.88 -3.27
N GLU A 401 19.24 17.67 -4.30
CA GLU A 401 18.23 17.98 -5.31
C GLU A 401 17.78 16.71 -6.05
N ALA A 402 18.74 15.86 -6.43
CA ALA A 402 18.50 14.58 -7.05
C ALA A 402 17.63 13.66 -6.17
N ALA A 403 17.92 13.59 -4.88
CA ALA A 403 17.17 12.75 -3.93
C ALA A 403 15.68 13.17 -3.84
N GLU A 404 15.39 14.47 -3.83
CA GLU A 404 14.02 14.98 -3.86
C GLU A 404 13.31 14.66 -5.17
N GLU A 405 14.00 14.86 -6.30
CA GLU A 405 13.44 14.61 -7.63
C GLU A 405 13.24 13.11 -7.89
N ILE A 406 14.17 12.24 -7.49
CA ILE A 406 14.06 10.80 -7.61
C ILE A 406 12.84 10.29 -6.83
N ALA A 407 12.65 10.75 -5.60
CA ALA A 407 11.48 10.38 -4.81
C ALA A 407 10.17 10.75 -5.52
N ARG A 408 10.12 11.91 -6.19
CA ARG A 408 9.00 12.34 -7.02
C ARG A 408 8.81 11.45 -8.25
N GLN A 409 9.91 11.09 -8.93
CA GLN A 409 9.89 10.27 -10.14
C GLN A 409 9.45 8.83 -9.84
N ILE A 410 9.89 8.26 -8.73
CA ILE A 410 9.44 6.93 -8.27
C ILE A 410 7.92 6.91 -8.16
N LYS A 411 7.33 7.93 -7.54
CA LYS A 411 5.90 8.03 -7.34
C LYS A 411 5.13 8.24 -8.66
N ILE A 412 5.55 9.20 -9.50
CA ILE A 412 4.82 9.58 -10.73
C ILE A 412 4.89 8.48 -11.79
N ARG A 413 6.04 7.80 -11.89
CA ARG A 413 6.25 6.70 -12.85
C ARG A 413 5.76 5.36 -12.32
N ASP A 414 5.27 5.31 -11.08
CA ASP A 414 4.86 4.08 -10.38
C ASP A 414 5.96 2.99 -10.44
N LEU A 415 7.21 3.42 -10.19
CA LEU A 415 8.35 2.51 -10.23
C LEU A 415 8.27 1.52 -9.07
N SER A 416 8.46 0.25 -9.38
CA SER A 416 8.35 -0.85 -8.41
C SER A 416 9.49 -1.85 -8.56
N GLY A 417 9.68 -2.69 -7.55
CA GLY A 417 10.75 -3.68 -7.50
C GLY A 417 12.05 -3.12 -6.93
N LEU A 418 13.18 -3.56 -7.43
CA LEU A 418 14.50 -3.12 -6.98
C LEU A 418 14.90 -1.85 -7.76
N ILE A 419 15.18 -0.77 -7.02
CA ILE A 419 15.68 0.48 -7.59
C ILE A 419 17.08 0.72 -7.06
N ILE A 420 18.04 0.91 -7.96
CA ILE A 420 19.44 1.22 -7.63
C ILE A 420 19.71 2.66 -8.04
N ILE A 421 20.18 3.46 -7.09
CA ILE A 421 20.52 4.87 -7.32
C ILE A 421 22.01 5.04 -7.14
N ASP A 422 22.66 5.60 -8.17
CA ASP A 422 24.07 5.93 -8.16
C ASP A 422 24.23 7.43 -7.89
N PHE A 423 24.68 7.74 -6.65
CA PHE A 423 24.90 9.11 -6.20
C PHE A 423 26.32 9.55 -6.56
N ILE A 424 26.48 10.86 -6.85
CA ILE A 424 27.81 11.46 -7.04
C ILE A 424 28.63 11.22 -5.76
N ASP A 425 29.87 10.79 -5.93
CA ASP A 425 30.76 10.48 -4.82
C ASP A 425 30.98 11.63 -3.85
N MET A 426 30.88 11.30 -2.55
CA MET A 426 31.14 12.22 -1.45
C MET A 426 32.06 11.55 -0.43
N ASN A 427 33.19 12.22 -0.11
CA ASN A 427 34.17 11.71 0.83
C ASN A 427 33.74 11.83 2.29
N ILE A 428 32.85 12.77 2.58
CA ILE A 428 32.40 13.10 3.94
C ILE A 428 31.17 12.28 4.31
N ARG A 429 31.30 11.33 5.24
CA ARG A 429 30.19 10.48 5.72
C ARG A 429 28.96 11.26 6.19
N LYS A 430 29.15 12.46 6.74
CA LYS A 430 28.06 13.36 7.19
C LYS A 430 27.19 13.79 5.99
N ASN A 431 27.79 14.01 4.82
CA ASN A 431 27.09 14.37 3.58
C ASN A 431 26.21 13.20 3.10
N ASN A 432 26.75 11.98 3.11
CA ASN A 432 26.00 10.77 2.76
C ASN A 432 24.77 10.61 3.66
N TYR A 433 24.94 10.78 4.97
CA TYR A 433 23.83 10.71 5.92
C TYR A 433 22.79 11.81 5.69
N GLN A 434 23.22 13.01 5.31
CA GLN A 434 22.31 14.12 4.98
C GLN A 434 21.45 13.78 3.73
N VAL A 435 22.07 13.28 2.68
CA VAL A 435 21.36 12.85 1.45
C VAL A 435 20.37 11.72 1.75
N GLU A 436 20.79 10.71 2.52
CA GLU A 436 19.89 9.62 2.96
C GLU A 436 18.66 10.15 3.70
N ASN A 437 18.85 11.10 4.62
CA ASN A 437 17.74 11.66 5.39
C ASN A 437 16.79 12.49 4.54
N VAL A 438 17.31 13.28 3.60
CA VAL A 438 16.48 14.03 2.64
C VAL A 438 15.67 13.05 1.79
N PHE A 439 16.31 12.02 1.24
CA PHE A 439 15.64 11.01 0.44
C PHE A 439 14.55 10.26 1.24
N LYS A 440 14.87 9.78 2.46
CA LYS A 440 13.90 9.15 3.35
C LYS A 440 12.71 10.05 3.68
N THR A 441 12.95 11.35 3.82
CA THR A 441 11.89 12.33 4.10
C THR A 441 11.01 12.59 2.87
N ALA A 442 11.62 12.71 1.69
CA ALA A 442 10.91 12.92 0.44
C ALA A 442 10.02 11.71 0.07
N ILE A 443 10.53 10.50 0.23
CA ILE A 443 9.82 9.28 -0.14
C ILE A 443 8.64 8.94 0.80
N LYS A 444 8.63 9.47 2.03
CA LYS A 444 7.48 9.33 2.96
C LYS A 444 6.17 9.92 2.42
N LYS A 445 6.26 10.80 1.42
CA LYS A 445 5.08 11.38 0.74
C LYS A 445 4.39 10.36 -0.17
N ASP A 446 5.06 9.28 -0.54
CA ASP A 446 4.48 8.20 -1.31
C ASP A 446 3.58 7.31 -0.44
N ARG A 447 2.50 6.79 -1.03
CA ARG A 447 1.59 5.83 -0.39
C ARG A 447 2.17 4.43 -0.36
N ALA A 448 3.08 4.10 -1.28
CA ALA A 448 3.74 2.81 -1.37
C ALA A 448 4.60 2.54 -0.12
N ARG A 449 4.78 1.26 0.20
CA ARG A 449 5.74 0.82 1.22
C ARG A 449 7.10 0.71 0.56
N ILE A 450 8.02 1.61 0.91
CA ILE A 450 9.34 1.68 0.32
C ILE A 450 10.38 1.46 1.43
N GLN A 451 11.29 0.52 1.22
CA GLN A 451 12.44 0.30 2.08
C GLN A 451 13.66 1.00 1.48
N VAL A 452 14.33 1.83 2.26
CA VAL A 452 15.49 2.61 1.82
C VAL A 452 16.74 2.06 2.49
N GLY A 453 17.70 1.59 1.69
CA GLY A 453 19.02 1.18 2.13
C GLY A 453 19.90 2.35 2.58
N LYS A 454 21.18 2.05 2.84
CA LYS A 454 22.21 3.05 3.12
C LYS A 454 23.08 3.25 1.86
N ILE A 455 23.68 4.42 1.73
CA ILE A 455 24.70 4.68 0.72
C ILE A 455 25.93 3.83 1.07
N SER A 456 26.36 2.95 0.17
CA SER A 456 27.52 2.07 0.37
C SER A 456 28.53 2.26 -0.78
N PRO A 457 29.82 2.20 -0.51
CA PRO A 457 30.83 2.18 -1.57
C PRO A 457 30.72 0.86 -2.34
N PHE A 458 30.19 0.90 -3.56
CA PHE A 458 29.91 -0.32 -4.35
C PHE A 458 31.16 -0.98 -4.94
N VAL A 459 32.29 -0.25 -5.02
CA VAL A 459 33.50 -0.68 -5.71
C VAL A 459 34.27 -1.80 -5.00
N SER A 460 34.14 -1.97 -3.70
CA SER A 460 34.89 -2.98 -2.95
C SER A 460 34.34 -4.41 -3.10
N THR A 461 33.13 -4.59 -3.59
CA THR A 461 32.47 -5.91 -3.67
C THR A 461 32.62 -6.58 -5.04
N LEU A 462 32.85 -5.83 -6.10
CA LEU A 462 33.05 -6.38 -7.45
C LEU A 462 34.45 -6.96 -7.72
N THR A 463 35.45 -6.59 -6.94
CA THR A 463 36.80 -7.10 -7.07
C THR A 463 37.04 -8.45 -6.40
N THR A 464 36.14 -8.97 -5.61
CA THR A 464 36.23 -10.29 -4.94
C THR A 464 35.48 -11.41 -5.63
N ALA A 465 34.80 -11.16 -6.74
CA ALA A 465 34.17 -12.19 -7.57
C ALA A 465 35.22 -12.83 -8.54
N LYS A 466 36.43 -13.13 -8.06
CA LYS A 466 37.31 -14.09 -8.73
C LYS A 466 36.96 -15.48 -8.24
N SER A 467 36.35 -16.24 -9.14
CA SER A 467 36.30 -17.69 -9.18
C SER A 467 35.75 -18.42 -7.94
N VAL A 468 34.45 -18.66 -7.94
CA VAL A 468 33.93 -19.94 -7.47
C VAL A 468 33.07 -20.52 -8.58
N THR A 469 33.71 -21.28 -9.45
CA THR A 469 33.06 -22.30 -10.25
C THR A 469 32.67 -23.43 -9.31
N SER A 470 31.42 -23.50 -8.92
CA SER A 470 30.80 -24.72 -8.47
C SER A 470 29.40 -24.77 -9.03
N SER A 471 29.26 -25.70 -9.96
CA SER A 471 28.02 -26.17 -10.56
C SER A 471 26.97 -26.51 -9.51
N VAL A 472 25.85 -25.78 -9.54
CA VAL A 472 24.61 -26.21 -8.88
C VAL A 472 23.55 -26.29 -9.98
N PRO A 473 22.85 -27.43 -10.13
CA PRO A 473 21.86 -27.61 -11.19
C PRO A 473 20.62 -26.79 -10.94
N LEU A 474 20.21 -26.06 -11.97
CA LEU A 474 18.94 -25.37 -12.09
C LEU A 474 17.78 -26.39 -12.16
N THR A 475 17.15 -26.71 -11.03
CA THR A 475 15.81 -27.31 -11.03
C THR A 475 15.09 -26.92 -9.74
N SER A 476 14.35 -25.83 -9.77
CA SER A 476 13.10 -25.71 -9.00
C SER A 476 12.31 -24.48 -9.45
N PRO A 477 10.98 -24.55 -9.56
CA PRO A 477 10.18 -23.46 -10.04
C PRO A 477 10.07 -22.36 -8.98
N ILE A 478 10.35 -21.15 -9.42
CA ILE A 478 10.25 -19.92 -8.62
C ILE A 478 8.79 -19.72 -8.24
N ASN A 479 8.44 -19.98 -6.99
CA ASN A 479 7.20 -19.55 -6.40
C ASN A 479 7.26 -18.05 -6.15
N CYS A 480 6.62 -17.28 -7.03
CA CYS A 480 6.44 -15.86 -6.89
C CYS A 480 5.52 -15.54 -5.71
N LEU A 481 6.08 -15.00 -4.67
CA LEU A 481 5.33 -14.30 -3.62
C LEU A 481 5.19 -12.83 -4.00
N PRO A 482 4.02 -12.27 -3.86
CA PRO A 482 3.75 -10.89 -4.20
C PRO A 482 3.44 -10.04 -2.98
N SER A 483 4.44 -9.53 -2.36
CA SER A 483 4.36 -8.21 -1.74
C SER A 483 5.44 -7.39 -2.42
N PHE A 484 5.05 -6.44 -3.28
CA PHE A 484 6.00 -5.55 -3.91
C PHE A 484 6.62 -4.67 -2.83
N LYS A 485 7.73 -5.13 -2.26
CA LYS A 485 8.65 -4.29 -1.51
C LYS A 485 9.49 -3.55 -2.52
N VAL A 486 9.34 -2.24 -2.64
CA VAL A 486 10.30 -1.41 -3.35
C VAL A 486 11.52 -1.30 -2.44
N THR A 487 12.60 -1.97 -2.80
CA THR A 487 13.88 -1.82 -2.10
C THR A 487 14.73 -0.86 -2.91
N VAL A 488 15.08 0.27 -2.30
CA VAL A 488 16.00 1.24 -2.90
C VAL A 488 17.37 1.01 -2.30
N THR A 489 18.32 0.57 -3.12
CA THR A 489 19.72 0.46 -2.72
C THR A 489 20.45 1.68 -3.25
N LEU A 490 21.10 2.41 -2.35
CA LEU A 490 21.87 3.61 -2.68
C LEU A 490 23.34 3.21 -2.83
N SER A 491 23.95 3.50 -3.95
CA SER A 491 25.37 3.26 -4.21
C SER A 491 26.03 4.51 -4.78
N ALA A 492 27.30 4.71 -4.46
CA ALA A 492 28.16 5.70 -5.07
C ALA A 492 29.29 4.98 -5.84
N LEU A 493 29.43 5.25 -7.13
CA LEU A 493 30.50 4.71 -7.97
C LEU A 493 31.61 5.75 -8.07
N LEU A 494 32.85 5.34 -7.75
CA LEU A 494 34.05 6.15 -8.00
C LEU A 494 34.35 6.11 -9.51
N THR A 495 34.15 7.23 -10.17
CA THR A 495 34.67 7.43 -11.52
C THR A 495 36.11 7.92 -11.40
N THR A 496 37.06 7.12 -11.82
CA THR A 496 38.44 7.52 -12.09
C THR A 496 38.55 8.42 -13.30
#